data_76a8279035f4305b7208a1ac477cf95a
#
_entry.id   76a8279035f4305b7208a1ac477cf95a
#
_cell.length_a   1.000
_cell.length_b   1.000
_cell.length_c   1.000
_cell.angle_alpha   90.00
_cell.angle_beta   90.00
_cell.angle_gamma   90.00
#
_symmetry.space_group_name_H-M   'P 1'
#
loop_
_entity.id
_entity.type
_entity.pdbx_description
1 polymer ?
#
loop_
_entity_poly.entity_id
_entity_poly.type
_entity_poly.pdbx_seq_one_letter_code
_entity_poly.pdbx_strand_id
1 'polypeptide(L)'
;MPTTKRAKPRTPRKTKAAPVAKSARMATKRKPAAKRPVATTPAAKTSVAKVAGATKAASKAPSKAPSKAPSPKLGEYRSKRDFTRTAEPAGGTATRTGTLRFVVQKHAARQIHFDLRLELDGVMKSWAVPKGPSLDPSVKRLAMQVEDHPIEYNTFEGTIPHGEYGGGTVMLWDRGTYIADPAMSKGAVADTPSDQKSEEAAIQRGYDRGDLKVIMHGERMQGSWVLVRTRFAPGRSSSSSNAKPSWLLIKHRDAYSQPGADIVAGAITSVESGRTMDEITAAADKQA
;
A
#
# COMPACT_ATOMS: atom_id res chain seq x y z
N MET A 1 -24.39 67.22 -0.11
CA MET A 1 -23.97 66.71 -1.41
C MET A 1 -22.44 66.70 -1.47
N PRO A 2 -21.70 65.58 -1.25
CA PRO A 2 -20.26 65.54 -1.50
C PRO A 2 -19.99 64.89 -2.86
N THR A 3 -19.14 65.54 -3.61
CA THR A 3 -18.71 65.23 -4.99
C THR A 3 -17.76 64.04 -5.03
N THR A 4 -18.12 63.05 -5.82
CA THR A 4 -17.30 61.84 -6.14
C THR A 4 -16.18 62.20 -7.12
N LYS A 5 -14.90 62.02 -6.70
CA LYS A 5 -13.72 62.09 -7.60
C LYS A 5 -13.54 60.74 -8.31
N ARG A 6 -13.61 60.81 -9.64
CA ARG A 6 -13.40 59.73 -10.61
C ARG A 6 -11.89 59.46 -10.74
N ALA A 7 -11.45 58.22 -10.45
CA ALA A 7 -10.06 57.77 -10.63
C ALA A 7 -9.79 57.41 -12.10
N LYS A 8 -8.61 57.83 -12.61
CA LYS A 8 -8.11 57.55 -13.98
C LYS A 8 -7.58 56.11 -14.09
N PRO A 9 -7.73 55.41 -15.24
CA PRO A 9 -7.20 54.07 -15.47
C PRO A 9 -5.68 54.10 -15.65
N ARG A 10 -4.98 53.12 -15.02
CA ARG A 10 -3.52 52.88 -15.18
C ARG A 10 -3.26 52.05 -16.43
N THR A 11 -2.35 52.52 -17.29
CA THR A 11 -1.82 51.82 -18.45
C THR A 11 -0.93 50.64 -18.06
N PRO A 12 -0.93 49.51 -18.82
CA PRO A 12 -0.09 48.35 -18.53
C PRO A 12 1.38 48.56 -18.96
N ARG A 13 2.29 48.17 -18.08
CA ARG A 13 3.76 48.24 -18.25
C ARG A 13 4.23 47.11 -19.16
N LYS A 14 4.85 47.43 -20.30
CA LYS A 14 5.51 46.48 -21.22
C LYS A 14 6.71 45.83 -20.52
N THR A 15 6.72 44.50 -20.38
CA THR A 15 7.88 43.69 -19.97
C THR A 15 8.71 43.33 -21.20
N LYS A 16 10.00 43.67 -21.17
CA LYS A 16 11.01 43.28 -22.17
C LYS A 16 11.31 41.78 -22.07
N ALA A 17 11.24 41.07 -23.19
CA ALA A 17 11.68 39.71 -23.32
C ALA A 17 13.23 39.61 -23.31
N ALA A 18 13.79 38.68 -22.57
CA ALA A 18 15.22 38.34 -22.57
C ALA A 18 15.55 37.32 -23.69
N PRO A 19 16.76 37.36 -24.27
CA PRO A 19 17.11 36.52 -25.41
C PRO A 19 17.40 35.08 -25.04
N VAL A 20 16.93 34.16 -25.90
CA VAL A 20 17.16 32.71 -25.85
C VAL A 20 18.60 32.39 -26.23
N ALA A 21 19.37 31.80 -25.33
CA ALA A 21 20.71 31.27 -25.62
C ALA A 21 20.59 29.91 -26.33
N LYS A 22 21.18 29.83 -27.53
CA LYS A 22 21.36 28.59 -28.31
C LYS A 22 22.48 27.77 -27.65
N SER A 23 22.15 26.62 -27.10
CA SER A 23 23.13 25.62 -26.60
C SER A 23 23.53 24.69 -27.76
N ALA A 24 24.83 24.62 -28.01
CA ALA A 24 25.44 23.80 -29.06
C ALA A 24 25.43 22.30 -28.64
N ARG A 25 25.04 21.47 -29.60
CA ARG A 25 24.98 20.00 -29.50
C ARG A 25 26.40 19.44 -29.71
N MET A 26 27.04 18.95 -28.66
CA MET A 26 28.26 18.12 -28.76
C MET A 26 27.87 16.66 -28.87
N ALA A 27 28.15 16.03 -30.01
CA ALA A 27 28.00 14.62 -30.26
C ALA A 27 29.23 13.87 -29.74
N THR A 28 29.09 13.05 -28.70
CA THR A 28 30.12 12.12 -28.27
C THR A 28 29.90 10.74 -28.91
N LYS A 29 30.86 10.32 -29.74
CA LYS A 29 30.97 8.99 -30.36
C LYS A 29 31.14 7.91 -29.27
N ARG A 30 30.18 7.01 -29.13
CA ARG A 30 30.33 5.80 -28.33
C ARG A 30 31.02 4.71 -29.13
N LYS A 31 32.10 4.17 -28.57
CA LYS A 31 32.87 3.00 -29.03
C LYS A 31 32.09 1.71 -28.71
N PRO A 32 32.05 0.70 -29.59
CA PRO A 32 31.33 -0.53 -29.31
C PRO A 32 32.09 -1.42 -28.31
N ALA A 33 31.36 -1.99 -27.33
CA ALA A 33 31.88 -2.93 -26.35
C ALA A 33 32.03 -4.32 -26.92
N ALA A 34 33.14 -4.98 -26.56
CA ALA A 34 33.54 -6.32 -26.99
C ALA A 34 32.62 -7.41 -26.39
N LYS A 35 32.33 -8.42 -27.21
CA LYS A 35 31.62 -9.67 -26.87
C LYS A 35 32.48 -10.54 -25.96
N ARG A 36 31.95 -10.96 -24.79
CA ARG A 36 32.51 -12.01 -23.94
C ARG A 36 32.01 -13.41 -24.44
N PRO A 37 32.85 -14.46 -24.42
CA PRO A 37 32.47 -15.79 -24.86
C PRO A 37 31.62 -16.53 -23.82
N VAL A 38 30.67 -17.32 -24.31
CA VAL A 38 29.81 -18.24 -23.56
C VAL A 38 30.60 -19.47 -23.16
N ALA A 39 30.63 -19.80 -21.88
CA ALA A 39 31.19 -21.04 -21.36
C ALA A 39 30.10 -22.14 -21.39
N THR A 40 30.36 -23.21 -22.14
CA THR A 40 29.57 -24.44 -22.19
C THR A 40 29.99 -25.37 -21.05
N THR A 41 29.05 -25.79 -20.22
CA THR A 41 29.25 -26.82 -19.19
C THR A 41 28.78 -28.17 -19.70
N PRO A 42 29.51 -29.28 -19.49
CA PRO A 42 29.13 -30.60 -19.99
C PRO A 42 28.09 -31.31 -19.11
N ALA A 43 27.21 -32.06 -19.76
CA ALA A 43 26.18 -32.88 -19.16
C ALA A 43 26.75 -34.08 -18.38
N ALA A 44 26.32 -34.23 -17.12
CA ALA A 44 26.55 -35.45 -16.34
C ALA A 44 25.42 -36.46 -16.58
N LYS A 45 25.78 -37.65 -17.02
CA LYS A 45 24.89 -38.82 -17.13
C LYS A 45 24.70 -39.44 -15.75
N THR A 46 23.47 -39.58 -15.29
CA THR A 46 23.15 -40.35 -14.08
C THR A 46 22.34 -41.57 -14.45
N SER A 47 22.88 -42.72 -14.06
CA SER A 47 22.36 -44.06 -14.26
C SER A 47 21.13 -44.34 -13.40
N VAL A 48 20.18 -45.07 -14.01
CA VAL A 48 18.96 -45.59 -13.42
C VAL A 48 19.28 -46.81 -12.56
N ALA A 49 18.93 -46.80 -11.28
CA ALA A 49 18.84 -47.99 -10.43
C ALA A 49 17.37 -48.20 -10.02
N LYS A 50 16.82 -49.32 -10.45
CA LYS A 50 15.48 -49.81 -10.18
C LYS A 50 15.50 -50.58 -8.86
N VAL A 51 14.77 -50.15 -7.85
CA VAL A 51 14.46 -50.97 -6.67
C VAL A 51 12.95 -50.95 -6.43
N ALA A 52 12.36 -52.14 -6.55
CA ALA A 52 10.98 -52.39 -6.19
C ALA A 52 10.91 -52.74 -4.69
N GLY A 53 9.94 -52.15 -4.00
CA GLY A 53 9.64 -52.48 -2.60
C GLY A 53 8.32 -51.84 -2.19
N ALA A 54 7.23 -52.58 -2.31
CA ALA A 54 5.91 -52.19 -1.86
C ALA A 54 5.80 -52.36 -0.35
N THR A 55 5.58 -51.25 0.38
CA THR A 55 5.04 -51.33 1.75
C THR A 55 3.84 -50.37 1.89
N LYS A 56 2.73 -51.00 2.22
CA LYS A 56 1.41 -50.42 2.48
C LYS A 56 1.49 -49.54 3.74
N ALA A 57 1.54 -48.21 3.58
CA ALA A 57 1.47 -47.27 4.69
C ALA A 57 0.04 -46.70 4.81
N ALA A 58 -0.55 -46.94 5.97
CA ALA A 58 -1.87 -46.46 6.35
C ALA A 58 -1.92 -44.91 6.32
N SER A 59 -2.92 -44.37 5.65
CA SER A 59 -3.23 -42.94 5.65
C SER A 59 -3.66 -42.45 7.04
N LYS A 60 -2.74 -41.80 7.73
CA LYS A 60 -3.02 -41.07 8.96
C LYS A 60 -3.61 -39.72 8.53
N ALA A 61 -4.87 -39.46 8.90
CA ALA A 61 -5.54 -38.17 8.70
C ALA A 61 -4.69 -37.02 9.25
N PRO A 62 -4.66 -35.82 8.63
CA PRO A 62 -3.90 -34.72 9.14
C PRO A 62 -4.48 -34.29 10.48
N SER A 63 -3.68 -34.33 11.54
CA SER A 63 -4.00 -33.80 12.84
C SER A 63 -4.23 -32.30 12.72
N LYS A 64 -5.42 -31.87 13.10
CA LYS A 64 -5.84 -30.48 13.20
C LYS A 64 -4.86 -29.74 14.12
N ALA A 65 -4.00 -28.88 13.56
CA ALA A 65 -3.11 -28.03 14.32
C ALA A 65 -3.94 -27.17 15.30
N PRO A 66 -3.45 -26.87 16.51
CA PRO A 66 -4.19 -26.08 17.48
C PRO A 66 -4.45 -24.69 16.90
N SER A 67 -5.71 -24.37 16.68
CA SER A 67 -6.15 -23.05 16.27
C SER A 67 -5.80 -22.06 17.37
N LYS A 68 -4.81 -21.19 17.11
CA LYS A 68 -4.48 -20.08 18.00
C LYS A 68 -5.75 -19.25 18.20
N ALA A 69 -6.12 -18.98 19.47
CA ALA A 69 -7.32 -18.21 19.79
C ALA A 69 -7.36 -16.90 18.96
N PRO A 70 -8.53 -16.51 18.43
CA PRO A 70 -8.65 -15.35 17.58
C PRO A 70 -8.22 -14.08 18.33
N SER A 71 -7.43 -13.23 17.66
CA SER A 71 -6.99 -11.95 18.22
C SER A 71 -8.19 -11.10 18.64
N PRO A 72 -8.25 -10.60 19.89
CA PRO A 72 -9.34 -9.73 20.35
C PRO A 72 -9.44 -8.42 19.54
N LYS A 73 -8.37 -8.01 18.87
CA LYS A 73 -8.31 -6.82 18.01
C LYS A 73 -9.17 -6.93 16.75
N LEU A 74 -9.54 -8.14 16.34
CA LEU A 74 -10.39 -8.39 15.18
C LEU A 74 -11.90 -8.50 15.52
N GLY A 75 -12.31 -8.12 16.73
CA GLY A 75 -13.71 -8.20 17.14
C GLY A 75 -14.65 -7.39 16.24
N GLU A 76 -14.29 -6.12 15.97
CA GLU A 76 -15.08 -5.26 15.07
C GLU A 76 -15.11 -5.77 13.63
N TYR A 77 -13.99 -6.27 13.12
CA TYR A 77 -13.90 -6.88 11.79
C TYR A 77 -14.85 -8.06 11.65
N ARG A 78 -14.83 -8.97 12.63
CA ARG A 78 -15.66 -10.19 12.61
C ARG A 78 -17.14 -9.91 12.82
N SER A 79 -17.49 -8.94 13.66
CA SER A 79 -18.90 -8.59 13.93
C SER A 79 -19.64 -8.02 12.72
N LYS A 80 -18.92 -7.59 11.69
CA LYS A 80 -19.47 -6.99 10.48
C LYS A 80 -19.59 -7.97 9.30
N ARG A 81 -19.13 -9.23 9.46
CA ARG A 81 -19.00 -10.19 8.36
C ARG A 81 -19.62 -11.53 8.66
N ASP A 82 -20.25 -12.10 7.63
CA ASP A 82 -20.66 -13.50 7.61
C ASP A 82 -19.69 -14.31 6.74
N PHE A 83 -18.76 -15.02 7.36
CA PHE A 83 -17.74 -15.81 6.67
C PHE A 83 -18.28 -17.06 5.96
N THR A 84 -19.56 -17.35 6.06
CA THR A 84 -20.23 -18.38 5.23
C THR A 84 -20.61 -17.82 3.87
N ARG A 85 -20.66 -16.48 3.72
CA ARG A 85 -21.11 -15.76 2.53
C ARG A 85 -20.03 -14.96 1.82
N THR A 86 -18.89 -14.73 2.47
CA THR A 86 -17.75 -14.01 1.90
C THR A 86 -16.50 -14.87 1.87
N ALA A 87 -15.66 -14.71 0.85
CA ALA A 87 -14.34 -15.33 0.76
C ALA A 87 -13.28 -14.58 1.57
N GLU A 88 -13.65 -13.51 2.29
CA GLU A 88 -12.71 -12.77 3.12
C GLU A 88 -12.14 -13.65 4.25
N PRO A 89 -10.83 -13.51 4.58
CA PRO A 89 -10.22 -14.31 5.61
C PRO A 89 -10.75 -13.95 7.00
N ALA A 90 -11.18 -14.95 7.78
CA ALA A 90 -11.64 -14.76 9.16
C ALA A 90 -10.51 -14.42 10.15
N GLY A 91 -9.25 -14.64 9.74
CA GLY A 91 -8.04 -14.39 10.53
C GLY A 91 -7.73 -15.46 11.57
N GLY A 92 -6.48 -15.53 11.98
CA GLY A 92 -5.99 -16.44 13.02
C GLY A 92 -5.05 -17.52 12.52
N THR A 93 -4.75 -17.60 11.22
CA THR A 93 -3.87 -18.61 10.62
C THR A 93 -2.51 -18.05 10.19
N ALA A 94 -2.37 -16.73 10.01
CA ALA A 94 -1.15 -16.14 9.51
C ALA A 94 0.00 -16.23 10.50
N THR A 95 1.14 -16.71 10.00
CA THR A 95 2.42 -16.66 10.72
C THR A 95 3.09 -15.31 10.43
N ARG A 96 3.62 -14.67 11.48
CA ARG A 96 4.44 -13.47 11.35
C ARG A 96 5.78 -13.85 10.72
N THR A 97 6.17 -13.16 9.65
CA THR A 97 7.37 -13.50 8.85
C THR A 97 8.63 -12.75 9.27
N GLY A 98 8.58 -11.98 10.34
CA GLY A 98 9.73 -11.20 10.77
C GLY A 98 9.86 -9.82 10.11
N THR A 99 9.27 -9.59 8.95
CA THR A 99 9.26 -8.31 8.24
C THR A 99 7.85 -7.76 8.22
N LEU A 100 7.67 -6.46 8.51
CA LEU A 100 6.37 -5.82 8.47
C LEU A 100 5.92 -5.60 7.02
N ARG A 101 4.69 -5.98 6.73
CA ARG A 101 4.10 -5.96 5.38
C ARG A 101 3.10 -4.84 5.25
N PHE A 102 2.95 -4.35 4.04
CA PHE A 102 1.83 -3.51 3.68
C PHE A 102 1.14 -4.01 2.41
N VAL A 103 -0.10 -3.61 2.25
CA VAL A 103 -0.87 -3.78 1.03
C VAL A 103 -1.70 -2.53 0.76
N VAL A 104 -1.88 -2.21 -0.51
CA VAL A 104 -2.88 -1.27 -1.00
C VAL A 104 -3.83 -2.03 -1.91
N GLN A 105 -5.11 -2.01 -1.57
CA GLN A 105 -6.15 -2.66 -2.35
C GLN A 105 -7.02 -1.60 -3.01
N LYS A 106 -7.17 -1.65 -4.35
CA LYS A 106 -8.17 -0.87 -5.07
C LYS A 106 -9.51 -1.56 -4.89
N HIS A 107 -10.48 -0.86 -4.35
CA HIS A 107 -11.77 -1.42 -3.99
C HIS A 107 -12.91 -0.71 -4.73
N ALA A 108 -13.61 -1.45 -5.58
CA ALA A 108 -14.79 -1.00 -6.30
C ALA A 108 -16.06 -1.32 -5.50
N ALA A 109 -16.26 -0.63 -4.37
CA ALA A 109 -17.50 -0.63 -3.60
C ALA A 109 -18.51 0.36 -4.19
N ARG A 110 -19.33 1.05 -3.36
CA ARG A 110 -20.22 2.12 -3.88
C ARG A 110 -19.48 3.21 -4.65
N GLN A 111 -18.25 3.50 -4.23
CA GLN A 111 -17.30 4.39 -4.91
C GLN A 111 -15.94 3.74 -4.89
N ILE A 112 -15.17 3.88 -5.97
CA ILE A 112 -13.80 3.41 -6.01
C ILE A 112 -12.99 4.17 -4.96
N HIS A 113 -12.26 3.41 -4.14
CA HIS A 113 -11.30 3.92 -3.18
C HIS A 113 -10.12 2.94 -3.06
N PHE A 114 -9.13 3.32 -2.26
CA PHE A 114 -7.95 2.50 -2.02
C PHE A 114 -7.82 2.23 -0.52
N ASP A 115 -7.71 0.98 -0.15
CA ASP A 115 -7.47 0.57 1.24
C ASP A 115 -5.97 0.38 1.46
N LEU A 116 -5.34 1.28 2.21
CA LEU A 116 -3.98 1.11 2.70
C LEU A 116 -4.02 0.31 4.01
N ARG A 117 -3.24 -0.75 4.09
CA ARG A 117 -3.12 -1.58 5.29
C ARG A 117 -1.65 -1.81 5.64
N LEU A 118 -1.30 -1.60 6.92
CA LEU A 118 0.04 -1.76 7.48
C LEU A 118 0.01 -2.82 8.58
N GLU A 119 0.83 -3.86 8.48
CA GLU A 119 0.99 -4.88 9.51
C GLU A 119 1.62 -4.26 10.76
N LEU A 120 0.89 -4.22 11.86
CA LEU A 120 1.37 -3.71 13.14
C LEU A 120 0.66 -4.44 14.27
N ASP A 121 1.41 -4.88 15.28
CA ASP A 121 0.84 -5.47 16.50
C ASP A 121 -0.09 -6.67 16.22
N GLY A 122 0.27 -7.48 15.21
CA GLY A 122 -0.42 -8.72 14.86
C GLY A 122 -1.72 -8.57 14.07
N VAL A 123 -2.00 -7.39 13.54
CA VAL A 123 -3.14 -7.08 12.66
C VAL A 123 -2.70 -6.14 11.53
N MET A 124 -3.58 -5.92 10.55
CA MET A 124 -3.40 -4.90 9.51
C MET A 124 -4.15 -3.62 9.94
N LYS A 125 -3.42 -2.60 10.42
CA LYS A 125 -3.96 -1.25 10.62
C LYS A 125 -4.41 -0.70 9.28
N SER A 126 -5.65 -0.20 9.17
CA SER A 126 -6.29 0.02 7.88
C SER A 126 -6.87 1.43 7.72
N TRP A 127 -6.71 1.99 6.52
CA TRP A 127 -7.25 3.30 6.14
C TRP A 127 -7.85 3.25 4.73
N ALA A 128 -9.08 3.77 4.59
CA ALA A 128 -9.66 4.04 3.28
C ALA A 128 -9.15 5.38 2.75
N VAL A 129 -8.57 5.39 1.54
CA VAL A 129 -8.01 6.55 0.84
C VAL A 129 -8.85 6.81 -0.41
N PRO A 130 -9.85 7.72 -0.39
CA PRO A 130 -10.84 7.86 -1.47
C PRO A 130 -10.26 8.21 -2.83
N LYS A 131 -9.15 8.96 -2.86
CA LYS A 131 -8.47 9.37 -4.11
C LYS A 131 -7.20 8.57 -4.39
N GLY A 132 -6.94 7.51 -3.62
CA GLY A 132 -5.70 6.73 -3.71
C GLY A 132 -4.44 7.50 -3.31
N PRO A 133 -3.27 6.83 -3.28
CA PRO A 133 -1.99 7.45 -2.99
C PRO A 133 -1.54 8.42 -4.10
N SER A 134 -0.59 9.30 -3.79
CA SER A 134 0.04 10.19 -4.76
C SER A 134 1.54 10.22 -4.54
N LEU A 135 2.34 10.10 -5.60
CA LEU A 135 3.79 10.26 -5.56
C LEU A 135 4.25 11.72 -5.55
N ASP A 136 3.30 12.67 -5.69
CA ASP A 136 3.58 14.10 -5.60
C ASP A 136 3.61 14.55 -4.14
N PRO A 137 4.76 15.04 -3.61
CA PRO A 137 4.90 15.48 -2.23
C PRO A 137 4.05 16.72 -1.87
N SER A 138 3.53 17.45 -2.84
CA SER A 138 2.62 18.59 -2.61
C SER A 138 1.20 18.14 -2.33
N VAL A 139 0.84 16.89 -2.67
CA VAL A 139 -0.51 16.34 -2.56
C VAL A 139 -0.70 15.63 -1.23
N LYS A 140 -1.71 16.06 -0.47
CA LYS A 140 -2.14 15.41 0.78
C LYS A 140 -3.41 14.60 0.49
N ARG A 141 -3.38 13.29 0.71
CA ARG A 141 -4.53 12.41 0.52
C ARG A 141 -5.23 12.13 1.85
N LEU A 142 -6.53 12.37 1.91
CA LEU A 142 -7.34 11.94 3.05
C LEU A 142 -7.24 10.42 3.18
N ALA A 143 -6.97 9.94 4.39
CA ALA A 143 -6.96 8.54 4.77
C ALA A 143 -7.85 8.38 6.01
N MET A 144 -9.00 7.74 5.83
CA MET A 144 -9.97 7.52 6.92
C MET A 144 -9.67 6.19 7.59
N GLN A 145 -9.33 6.21 8.87
CA GLN A 145 -9.07 4.97 9.60
C GLN A 145 -10.34 4.12 9.66
N VAL A 146 -10.18 2.82 9.41
CA VAL A 146 -11.24 1.83 9.48
C VAL A 146 -10.89 0.76 10.53
N GLU A 147 -11.67 -0.31 10.65
CA GLU A 147 -11.34 -1.42 11.56
C GLU A 147 -10.04 -2.13 11.16
N ASP A 148 -9.38 -2.73 12.15
CA ASP A 148 -8.22 -3.57 11.93
C ASP A 148 -8.64 -4.84 11.17
N HIS A 149 -7.82 -5.27 10.20
CA HIS A 149 -8.05 -6.47 9.40
C HIS A 149 -7.05 -7.58 9.77
N PRO A 150 -7.38 -8.85 9.49
CA PRO A 150 -6.43 -9.95 9.70
C PRO A 150 -5.22 -9.84 8.77
N ILE A 151 -4.09 -10.41 9.19
CA ILE A 151 -2.85 -10.40 8.40
C ILE A 151 -3.04 -11.10 7.04
N GLU A 152 -3.88 -12.12 6.99
CA GLU A 152 -4.23 -12.87 5.79
C GLU A 152 -4.87 -11.99 4.71
N TYR A 153 -5.44 -10.84 5.09
CA TYR A 153 -6.01 -9.88 4.16
C TYR A 153 -4.95 -9.25 3.22
N ASN A 154 -3.66 -9.38 3.58
CA ASN A 154 -2.53 -8.91 2.76
C ASN A 154 -2.44 -9.58 1.38
N THR A 155 -3.09 -10.73 1.19
CA THR A 155 -3.15 -11.47 -0.09
C THR A 155 -4.56 -11.59 -0.64
N PHE A 156 -5.55 -10.95 -0.02
CA PHE A 156 -6.94 -11.06 -0.46
C PHE A 156 -7.18 -10.25 -1.73
N GLU A 157 -7.59 -10.95 -2.78
CA GLU A 157 -8.08 -10.39 -4.04
C GLU A 157 -9.33 -11.18 -4.46
N GLY A 158 -10.42 -10.49 -4.82
CA GLY A 158 -11.66 -11.14 -5.20
C GLY A 158 -12.86 -10.20 -5.08
N THR A 159 -14.07 -10.75 -5.21
CA THR A 159 -15.33 -10.01 -5.09
C THR A 159 -16.02 -10.37 -3.77
N ILE A 160 -16.31 -9.36 -2.97
CA ILE A 160 -17.17 -9.47 -1.79
C ILE A 160 -18.63 -9.34 -2.28
N PRO A 161 -19.52 -10.28 -1.95
CA PRO A 161 -20.88 -10.29 -2.46
C PRO A 161 -21.66 -8.99 -2.20
N HIS A 162 -22.55 -8.64 -3.11
CA HIS A 162 -23.47 -7.52 -2.91
C HIS A 162 -24.35 -7.75 -1.68
N GLY A 163 -24.52 -6.72 -0.87
CA GLY A 163 -25.28 -6.79 0.38
C GLY A 163 -24.45 -7.13 1.61
N GLU A 164 -23.26 -7.68 1.44
CA GLU A 164 -22.32 -7.86 2.53
C GLU A 164 -21.58 -6.55 2.87
N TYR A 165 -21.05 -6.46 4.10
CA TYR A 165 -20.26 -5.30 4.52
C TYR A 165 -18.98 -5.19 3.67
N GLY A 166 -18.80 -4.06 3.01
CA GLY A 166 -17.68 -3.86 2.09
C GLY A 166 -17.89 -4.49 0.70
N GLY A 167 -19.14 -4.86 0.32
CA GLY A 167 -19.44 -5.48 -0.97
C GLY A 167 -18.84 -4.74 -2.17
N GLY A 168 -18.21 -5.50 -3.07
CA GLY A 168 -17.53 -5.01 -4.27
C GLY A 168 -16.25 -5.76 -4.58
N THR A 169 -15.61 -5.44 -5.70
CA THR A 169 -14.37 -6.09 -6.14
C THR A 169 -13.16 -5.46 -5.52
N VAL A 170 -12.26 -6.28 -5.01
CA VAL A 170 -10.99 -5.92 -4.38
C VAL A 170 -9.83 -6.43 -5.24
N MET A 171 -8.94 -5.53 -5.66
CA MET A 171 -7.74 -5.82 -6.44
C MET A 171 -6.49 -5.47 -5.64
N LEU A 172 -5.50 -6.33 -5.60
CA LEU A 172 -4.19 -6.03 -5.02
C LEU A 172 -3.46 -5.00 -5.90
N TRP A 173 -3.63 -3.69 -5.55
CA TRP A 173 -3.08 -2.59 -6.32
C TRP A 173 -1.58 -2.38 -6.06
N ASP A 174 -1.11 -2.57 -4.82
CA ASP A 174 0.30 -2.58 -4.46
C ASP A 174 0.53 -3.40 -3.19
N ARG A 175 1.71 -3.95 -3.03
CA ARG A 175 2.12 -4.64 -1.81
C ARG A 175 3.63 -4.65 -1.66
N GLY A 176 4.08 -4.92 -0.43
CA GLY A 176 5.50 -5.02 -0.13
C GLY A 176 5.76 -5.06 1.36
N THR A 177 6.94 -4.60 1.73
CA THR A 177 7.37 -4.45 3.11
C THR A 177 7.58 -2.98 3.45
N TYR A 178 7.65 -2.68 4.75
CA TYR A 178 7.93 -1.34 5.19
C TYR A 178 8.74 -1.35 6.50
N ILE A 179 9.47 -0.27 6.74
CA ILE A 179 10.27 -0.04 7.93
C ILE A 179 9.99 1.36 8.48
N ALA A 180 10.37 1.61 9.74
CA ALA A 180 10.36 2.95 10.31
C ALA A 180 11.32 3.87 9.52
N ASP A 181 10.92 5.12 9.26
CA ASP A 181 11.80 6.10 8.61
C ASP A 181 12.73 6.76 9.64
N PRO A 182 14.03 6.37 9.69
CA PRO A 182 14.97 6.91 10.68
C PRO A 182 15.30 8.39 10.44
N ALA A 183 15.26 8.86 9.20
CA ALA A 183 15.62 10.23 8.84
C ALA A 183 14.61 11.26 9.35
N MET A 184 13.39 10.83 9.69
CA MET A 184 12.29 11.71 10.08
C MET A 184 12.06 11.77 11.59
N SER A 185 12.83 11.07 12.38
CA SER A 185 12.80 11.12 13.84
C SER A 185 13.56 12.35 14.35
N LYS A 186 12.90 13.52 14.37
CA LYS A 186 13.48 14.72 14.99
C LYS A 186 13.65 14.47 16.48
N GLY A 187 14.89 14.44 16.97
CA GLY A 187 15.26 14.45 18.40
C GLY A 187 15.37 13.09 19.09
N ALA A 188 15.17 11.98 18.41
CA ALA A 188 15.68 10.70 18.89
C ALA A 188 17.13 10.57 18.40
N VAL A 189 18.06 10.24 19.28
CA VAL A 189 19.32 9.64 18.87
C VAL A 189 18.94 8.55 17.88
N ALA A 190 19.61 8.50 16.74
CA ALA A 190 19.33 7.57 15.66
C ALA A 190 19.68 6.15 16.10
N ASP A 191 18.91 5.59 17.02
CA ASP A 191 18.84 4.15 17.19
C ASP A 191 18.12 3.65 15.95
N THR A 192 18.89 3.40 14.90
CA THR A 192 18.43 2.54 13.81
C THR A 192 18.03 1.24 14.48
N PRO A 193 16.76 0.83 14.41
CA PRO A 193 16.33 -0.37 15.11
C PRO A 193 17.22 -1.53 14.67
N SER A 194 17.90 -2.15 15.62
CA SER A 194 18.85 -3.23 15.34
C SER A 194 18.17 -4.58 15.15
N ASP A 195 16.88 -4.64 15.50
CA ASP A 195 16.05 -5.84 15.40
C ASP A 195 14.57 -5.48 15.11
N GLN A 196 13.81 -6.47 14.64
CA GLN A 196 12.40 -6.32 14.29
C GLN A 196 11.53 -5.79 15.43
N LYS A 197 11.80 -6.18 16.67
CA LYS A 197 11.00 -5.79 17.83
C LYS A 197 11.15 -4.30 18.14
N SER A 198 12.36 -3.78 18.07
CA SER A 198 12.64 -2.35 18.25
C SER A 198 12.07 -1.52 17.11
N GLU A 199 12.08 -2.03 15.87
CA GLU A 199 11.45 -1.41 14.72
C GLU A 199 9.93 -1.32 14.87
N GLU A 200 9.26 -2.44 15.18
CA GLU A 200 7.82 -2.45 15.43
C GLU A 200 7.44 -1.50 16.58
N ALA A 201 8.23 -1.43 17.64
CA ALA A 201 8.03 -0.48 18.72
C ALA A 201 8.18 0.98 18.28
N ALA A 202 9.11 1.29 17.37
CA ALA A 202 9.25 2.64 16.80
C ALA A 202 8.02 3.04 15.96
N ILE A 203 7.53 2.13 15.13
CA ILE A 203 6.33 2.29 14.32
C ILE A 203 5.09 2.47 15.22
N GLN A 204 4.95 1.64 16.26
CA GLN A 204 3.85 1.73 17.23
C GLN A 204 3.84 3.10 17.89
N ARG A 205 4.99 3.60 18.36
CA ARG A 205 5.08 4.95 18.93
C ARG A 205 4.66 6.04 17.94
N GLY A 206 5.02 5.90 16.66
CA GLY A 206 4.60 6.82 15.59
C GLY A 206 3.08 6.79 15.38
N TYR A 207 2.50 5.60 15.34
CA TYR A 207 1.05 5.40 15.21
C TYR A 207 0.29 6.01 16.40
N ASP A 208 0.73 5.77 17.63
CA ASP A 208 0.07 6.26 18.84
C ASP A 208 0.11 7.81 18.91
N ARG A 209 1.24 8.41 18.54
CA ARG A 209 1.36 9.87 18.44
C ARG A 209 0.51 10.45 17.31
N GLY A 210 0.19 9.66 16.28
CA GLY A 210 -0.47 10.15 15.07
C GLY A 210 0.49 10.82 14.08
N ASP A 211 1.75 10.42 14.07
CA ASP A 211 2.81 10.86 13.15
C ASP A 211 3.63 9.63 12.78
N LEU A 212 3.07 8.81 11.88
CA LEU A 212 3.63 7.54 11.46
C LEU A 212 4.45 7.74 10.18
N LYS A 213 5.77 7.64 10.31
CA LYS A 213 6.73 7.81 9.21
C LYS A 213 7.37 6.48 8.87
N VAL A 214 7.30 6.11 7.61
CA VAL A 214 7.75 4.80 7.13
C VAL A 214 8.47 4.92 5.78
N ILE A 215 9.40 4.00 5.53
CA ILE A 215 9.95 3.73 4.21
C ILE A 215 9.23 2.52 3.65
N MET A 216 8.56 2.67 2.51
CA MET A 216 7.86 1.60 1.82
C MET A 216 8.72 0.99 0.72
N HIS A 217 8.65 -0.32 0.57
CA HIS A 217 9.31 -1.14 -0.44
C HIS A 217 8.25 -1.94 -1.21
N GLY A 218 7.37 -1.22 -1.91
CA GLY A 218 6.35 -1.79 -2.80
C GLY A 218 6.79 -1.77 -4.25
N GLU A 219 5.92 -2.23 -5.13
CA GLU A 219 6.11 -2.11 -6.57
C GLU A 219 5.83 -0.68 -7.06
N ARG A 220 4.80 -0.04 -6.48
CA ARG A 220 4.33 1.31 -6.82
C ARG A 220 4.62 2.34 -5.75
N MET A 221 4.44 1.98 -4.47
CA MET A 221 4.73 2.86 -3.34
C MET A 221 6.12 2.56 -2.80
N GLN A 222 7.07 3.43 -3.13
CA GLN A 222 8.47 3.31 -2.71
C GLN A 222 8.91 4.55 -1.93
N GLY A 223 9.96 4.37 -1.08
CA GLY A 223 10.60 5.45 -0.32
C GLY A 223 9.75 5.95 0.85
N SER A 224 10.02 7.19 1.27
CA SER A 224 9.50 7.76 2.51
C SER A 224 8.06 8.27 2.37
N TRP A 225 7.22 7.86 3.32
CA TRP A 225 5.81 8.25 3.43
C TRP A 225 5.47 8.61 4.87
N VAL A 226 4.47 9.48 5.04
CA VAL A 226 3.93 9.80 6.36
C VAL A 226 2.41 9.71 6.37
N LEU A 227 1.89 9.15 7.45
CA LEU A 227 0.49 9.21 7.86
C LEU A 227 0.40 10.15 9.07
N VAL A 228 -0.28 11.29 8.92
CA VAL A 228 -0.47 12.29 9.99
C VAL A 228 -1.93 12.31 10.40
N ARG A 229 -2.20 12.00 11.69
CA ARG A 229 -3.54 12.06 12.25
C ARG A 229 -4.00 13.52 12.36
N THR A 230 -5.17 13.80 11.79
CA THR A 230 -5.76 15.15 11.83
C THR A 230 -6.68 15.30 13.03
N ARG A 231 -6.79 16.53 13.54
CA ARG A 231 -7.77 16.87 14.59
C ARG A 231 -9.17 17.13 14.02
N PHE A 232 -9.29 17.25 12.70
CA PHE A 232 -10.55 17.56 12.02
C PHE A 232 -10.94 16.45 11.06
N ALA A 233 -12.18 15.97 11.18
CA ALA A 233 -12.81 15.12 10.18
C ALA A 233 -13.61 16.03 9.23
N PRO A 234 -13.23 16.18 7.94
CA PRO A 234 -14.02 16.95 6.98
C PRO A 234 -15.46 16.42 6.92
N GLY A 235 -16.45 17.29 7.12
CA GLY A 235 -17.88 16.96 6.99
C GLY A 235 -18.52 16.26 8.19
N ARG A 236 -17.87 16.19 9.36
CA ARG A 236 -18.46 15.64 10.59
C ARG A 236 -18.50 16.67 11.73
N SER A 237 -19.65 16.76 12.38
CA SER A 237 -19.80 17.48 13.65
C SER A 237 -18.92 16.81 14.72
N SER A 238 -18.26 17.60 15.56
CA SER A 238 -17.35 17.18 16.63
C SER A 238 -17.99 16.34 17.76
N SER A 239 -19.29 16.04 17.67
CA SER A 239 -20.06 15.42 18.75
C SER A 239 -20.21 13.91 18.69
N SER A 240 -19.66 13.21 17.67
CA SER A 240 -19.73 11.74 17.61
C SER A 240 -18.53 11.10 18.30
N SER A 241 -18.70 10.60 19.52
CA SER A 241 -17.69 9.91 20.33
C SER A 241 -17.11 8.63 19.67
N ASN A 242 -17.77 8.10 18.63
CA ASN A 242 -17.36 6.86 17.91
C ASN A 242 -16.73 7.11 16.53
N ALA A 243 -16.43 8.36 16.18
CA ALA A 243 -15.82 8.64 14.88
C ALA A 243 -14.36 8.23 14.87
N LYS A 244 -14.00 7.26 13.99
CA LYS A 244 -12.60 6.91 13.76
C LYS A 244 -11.80 8.10 13.23
N PRO A 245 -10.52 8.26 13.61
CA PRO A 245 -9.73 9.42 13.26
C PRO A 245 -9.46 9.49 11.75
N SER A 246 -9.40 10.71 11.25
CA SER A 246 -8.94 11.00 9.91
C SER A 246 -7.43 11.26 9.93
N TRP A 247 -6.75 10.81 8.88
CA TRP A 247 -5.33 10.98 8.66
C TRP A 247 -5.07 11.59 7.28
N LEU A 248 -3.86 12.07 7.08
CA LEU A 248 -3.36 12.48 5.77
C LEU A 248 -2.21 11.56 5.38
N LEU A 249 -2.33 10.90 4.22
CA LEU A 249 -1.24 10.17 3.58
C LEU A 249 -0.49 11.13 2.66
N ILE A 250 0.83 11.26 2.85
CA ILE A 250 1.69 12.20 2.14
C ILE A 250 2.99 11.50 1.74
N LYS A 251 3.40 11.66 0.49
CA LYS A 251 4.73 11.28 0.03
C LYS A 251 5.75 12.32 0.48
N HIS A 252 6.87 11.90 1.06
CA HIS A 252 7.99 12.80 1.30
C HIS A 252 8.84 12.98 0.05
N ARG A 253 9.63 14.07 0.00
CA ARG A 253 10.58 14.34 -1.08
C ARG A 253 11.77 13.40 -0.96
N ASP A 254 11.93 12.52 -1.94
CA ASP A 254 13.03 11.56 -2.07
C ASP A 254 13.22 11.17 -3.55
N ALA A 255 14.05 10.18 -3.83
CA ALA A 255 14.34 9.71 -5.19
C ALA A 255 13.12 9.10 -5.91
N TYR A 256 12.07 8.72 -5.16
CA TYR A 256 10.84 8.10 -5.67
C TYR A 256 9.67 9.09 -5.80
N SER A 257 9.88 10.35 -5.43
CA SER A 257 8.84 11.37 -5.57
C SER A 257 8.68 11.79 -7.04
N GLN A 258 7.43 11.93 -7.48
CA GLN A 258 7.08 12.28 -8.86
C GLN A 258 6.04 13.41 -8.85
N PRO A 259 6.48 14.69 -8.84
CA PRO A 259 5.57 15.82 -8.86
C PRO A 259 4.68 15.82 -10.10
N GLY A 260 3.37 16.00 -9.90
CA GLY A 260 2.37 16.03 -10.98
C GLY A 260 1.98 14.68 -11.57
N ALA A 261 2.57 13.55 -11.13
CA ALA A 261 2.20 12.25 -11.64
C ALA A 261 0.90 11.73 -11.01
N ASP A 262 0.04 11.14 -11.83
CA ASP A 262 -1.14 10.38 -11.39
C ASP A 262 -0.89 8.88 -11.53
N ILE A 263 -0.29 8.29 -10.50
CA ILE A 263 -0.01 6.86 -10.45
C ILE A 263 -1.30 6.01 -10.42
N VAL A 264 -2.39 6.58 -9.90
CA VAL A 264 -3.67 5.87 -9.77
C VAL A 264 -4.31 5.62 -11.12
N ALA A 265 -4.26 6.61 -12.02
CA ALA A 265 -4.81 6.48 -13.37
C ALA A 265 -4.01 5.47 -14.24
N GLY A 266 -2.68 5.41 -14.07
CA GLY A 266 -1.81 4.54 -14.87
C GLY A 266 -1.76 3.08 -14.39
N ALA A 267 -2.07 2.81 -13.13
CA ALA A 267 -1.93 1.48 -12.51
C ALA A 267 -3.28 0.76 -12.44
N ILE A 268 -3.64 0.07 -13.50
CA ILE A 268 -4.98 -0.54 -13.69
C ILE A 268 -5.05 -2.04 -13.41
N THR A 269 -3.92 -2.70 -13.18
CA THR A 269 -3.83 -4.15 -12.96
C THR A 269 -3.36 -4.51 -11.55
N SER A 270 -3.71 -5.72 -11.11
CA SER A 270 -3.20 -6.31 -9.86
C SER A 270 -1.70 -6.59 -9.94
N VAL A 271 -0.96 -6.28 -8.88
CA VAL A 271 0.46 -6.65 -8.76
C VAL A 271 0.65 -8.15 -8.48
N GLU A 272 -0.40 -8.86 -8.09
CA GLU A 272 -0.36 -10.31 -7.83
C GLU A 272 -0.75 -11.12 -9.05
N SER A 273 -1.95 -10.86 -9.58
CA SER A 273 -2.53 -11.67 -10.65
C SER A 273 -2.36 -11.09 -12.05
N GLY A 274 -1.93 -9.83 -12.17
CA GLY A 274 -1.89 -9.08 -13.43
C GLY A 274 -3.27 -8.71 -13.99
N ARG A 275 -4.36 -9.13 -13.33
CA ARG A 275 -5.74 -8.92 -13.78
C ARG A 275 -6.20 -7.49 -13.51
N THR A 276 -7.11 -7.02 -14.36
CA THR A 276 -7.88 -5.81 -14.16
C THR A 276 -9.03 -6.03 -13.16
N MET A 277 -9.67 -4.95 -12.69
CA MET A 277 -10.85 -5.03 -11.83
C MET A 277 -12.00 -5.83 -12.49
N ASP A 278 -12.23 -5.61 -13.80
CA ASP A 278 -13.31 -6.28 -14.55
C ASP A 278 -13.05 -7.78 -14.70
N GLU A 279 -11.79 -8.18 -14.93
CA GLU A 279 -11.40 -9.59 -14.99
C GLU A 279 -11.53 -10.30 -13.64
N ILE A 280 -11.24 -9.61 -12.52
CA ILE A 280 -11.44 -10.15 -11.17
C ILE A 280 -12.94 -10.33 -10.90
N THR A 281 -13.77 -9.34 -11.26
CA THR A 281 -15.24 -9.42 -11.13
C THR A 281 -15.80 -10.59 -11.94
N ALA A 282 -15.45 -10.68 -13.23
CA ALA A 282 -15.91 -11.75 -14.11
C ALA A 282 -15.48 -13.15 -13.67
N ALA A 283 -14.35 -13.28 -12.95
CA ALA A 283 -13.93 -14.56 -12.39
C ALA A 283 -14.79 -14.99 -11.19
N ALA A 284 -15.27 -14.06 -10.39
CA ALA A 284 -16.17 -14.34 -9.27
C ALA A 284 -17.57 -14.76 -9.76
N ASP A 285 -18.10 -14.08 -10.79
CA ASP A 285 -19.42 -14.38 -11.37
C ASP A 285 -19.49 -15.79 -11.99
N LYS A 286 -18.35 -16.37 -12.40
CA LYS A 286 -18.28 -17.76 -12.92
C LYS A 286 -18.26 -18.82 -11.81
N GLN A 287 -18.01 -18.43 -10.57
CA GLN A 287 -17.90 -19.34 -9.41
C GLN A 287 -19.16 -19.32 -8.54
N ALA A 288 -20.06 -18.35 -8.75
CA ALA A 288 -21.34 -18.19 -8.05
C ALA A 288 -22.43 -18.97 -8.79
#